data_62a5aec6675730d165bf898d3b8a38d9
#
_entry.id   62a5aec6675730d165bf898d3b8a38d9
#
_cell.length_a   1.000
_cell.length_b   1.000
_cell.length_c   1.000
_cell.angle_alpha   90.00
_cell.angle_beta   90.00
_cell.angle_gamma   90.00
#
_symmetry.space_group_name_H-M   'P 1'
#
loop_
_entity.id
_entity.type
_entity.pdbx_description
1 polymer ?
#
loop_
_entity_poly.entity_id
_entity_poly.type
_entity_poly.pdbx_seq_one_letter_code
_entity_poly.pdbx_strand_id
1 'polypeptide(L)'
;MMILCPHFLIDIMKNLVIIGAGGMGRTIFDVARESIGYGIEYTIKGFIDDNLSALDGFEDYPPMLGTISHYLPEVDDVFTFSIGGESRRVCIEYLMERNAKFINIVHSTARIGSNVRMGEGNVIGAFTSLGADCSIGSYNMIQSYTVIGHDAKIGDFNRIDTHVTCVGGIQIGNETTIHTSAVINHKVIVEDNVHVGACSFVIRRVKAGTTVFGNPAK
;
A
#
# COMPACT_ATOMS: atom_id res chain seq x y z
N MET A 1 31.62 29.28 -27.96
CA MET A 1 30.41 28.43 -27.99
C MET A 1 30.62 27.36 -26.96
N MET A 2 30.14 27.66 -25.72
CA MET A 2 30.27 26.74 -24.59
C MET A 2 29.16 25.70 -24.68
N ILE A 3 29.53 24.45 -24.89
CA ILE A 3 28.62 23.32 -24.89
C ILE A 3 28.30 23.05 -23.40
N LEU A 4 27.07 23.39 -23.00
CA LEU A 4 26.51 23.00 -21.71
C LEU A 4 26.33 21.47 -21.74
N CYS A 5 27.15 20.76 -20.96
CA CYS A 5 26.91 19.35 -20.64
C CYS A 5 25.58 19.26 -19.91
N PRO A 6 24.65 18.39 -20.34
CA PRO A 6 23.48 18.08 -19.52
C PRO A 6 23.97 17.44 -18.23
N HIS A 7 23.63 18.03 -17.10
CA HIS A 7 23.79 17.39 -15.80
C HIS A 7 22.90 16.13 -15.81
N PHE A 8 23.51 14.98 -16.00
CA PHE A 8 22.94 13.72 -15.55
C PHE A 8 22.87 13.80 -14.04
N LEU A 9 21.72 14.13 -13.50
CA LEU A 9 21.39 13.81 -12.10
C LEU A 9 21.48 12.28 -12.04
N ILE A 10 22.56 11.77 -11.45
CA ILE A 10 22.63 10.37 -11.06
C ILE A 10 21.57 10.27 -9.96
N ASP A 11 20.41 9.70 -10.29
CA ASP A 11 19.43 9.35 -9.28
C ASP A 11 20.11 8.38 -8.31
N ILE A 12 20.35 8.87 -7.10
CA ILE A 12 20.99 8.08 -6.05
C ILE A 12 20.02 6.96 -5.69
N MET A 13 20.50 5.72 -5.78
CA MET A 13 19.75 4.53 -5.35
C MET A 13 19.26 4.72 -3.91
N LYS A 14 17.95 4.61 -3.69
CA LYS A 14 17.33 4.78 -2.37
C LYS A 14 17.44 3.51 -1.53
N ASN A 15 17.32 3.68 -0.23
CA ASN A 15 17.35 2.60 0.76
C ASN A 15 15.93 2.38 1.29
N LEU A 16 15.26 1.32 0.85
CA LEU A 16 13.91 1.03 1.31
C LEU A 16 13.94 0.44 2.73
N VAL A 17 13.24 1.10 3.63
CA VAL A 17 12.97 0.64 5.00
C VAL A 17 11.52 0.18 5.08
N ILE A 18 11.30 -1.05 5.55
CA ILE A 18 9.97 -1.66 5.70
C ILE A 18 9.54 -1.50 7.16
N ILE A 19 8.39 -0.87 7.38
CA ILE A 19 7.80 -0.69 8.70
C ILE A 19 6.95 -1.90 9.04
N GLY A 20 7.33 -2.62 10.12
CA GLY A 20 6.74 -3.88 10.53
C GLY A 20 7.48 -5.09 9.94
N ALA A 21 7.92 -6.01 10.80
CA ALA A 21 8.69 -7.22 10.46
C ALA A 21 7.92 -8.52 10.69
N GLY A 22 6.65 -8.45 11.06
CA GLY A 22 5.77 -9.60 11.23
C GLY A 22 5.45 -10.30 9.90
N GLY A 23 4.47 -11.22 9.89
CA GLY A 23 4.10 -11.98 8.69
C GLY A 23 3.80 -11.11 7.47
N MET A 24 3.04 -10.02 7.67
CA MET A 24 2.78 -9.07 6.58
C MET A 24 4.06 -8.34 6.14
N GLY A 25 4.99 -8.03 7.06
CA GLY A 25 6.29 -7.43 6.73
C GLY A 25 7.10 -8.29 5.78
N ARG A 26 7.17 -9.59 6.05
CA ARG A 26 7.83 -10.57 5.18
C ARG A 26 7.14 -10.65 3.80
N THR A 27 5.82 -10.60 3.75
CA THR A 27 5.07 -10.52 2.48
C THR A 27 5.39 -9.24 1.72
N ILE A 28 5.43 -8.08 2.38
CA ILE A 28 5.78 -6.81 1.75
C ILE A 28 7.23 -6.80 1.26
N PHE A 29 8.13 -7.47 1.96
CA PHE A 29 9.51 -7.67 1.48
C PHE A 29 9.53 -8.37 0.13
N ASP A 30 8.79 -9.47 -0.04
CA ASP A 30 8.71 -10.18 -1.33
C ASP A 30 8.08 -9.28 -2.41
N VAL A 31 6.98 -8.59 -2.10
CA VAL A 31 6.36 -7.63 -3.03
C VAL A 31 7.34 -6.54 -3.45
N ALA A 32 8.11 -5.98 -2.51
CA ALA A 32 9.10 -4.94 -2.78
C ALA A 32 10.26 -5.44 -3.64
N ARG A 33 10.75 -6.66 -3.36
CA ARG A 33 11.84 -7.29 -4.11
C ARG A 33 11.42 -7.64 -5.55
N GLU A 34 10.15 -7.90 -5.78
CA GLU A 34 9.58 -8.20 -7.10
C GLU A 34 8.90 -6.98 -7.76
N SER A 35 9.05 -5.78 -7.19
CA SER A 35 8.46 -4.55 -7.72
C SER A 35 9.22 -4.00 -8.92
N ILE A 36 8.55 -3.11 -9.67
CA ILE A 36 9.15 -2.44 -10.84
C ILE A 36 10.32 -1.50 -10.48
N GLY A 37 10.39 -1.02 -9.23
CA GLY A 37 11.44 -0.09 -8.75
C GLY A 37 12.66 -0.78 -8.13
N TYR A 38 12.57 -2.07 -7.80
CA TYR A 38 13.68 -2.77 -7.14
C TYR A 38 14.91 -2.90 -8.03
N GLY A 39 16.07 -2.54 -7.50
CA GLY A 39 17.33 -2.53 -8.25
C GLY A 39 17.47 -1.40 -9.28
N ILE A 40 16.45 -0.55 -9.42
CA ILE A 40 16.43 0.62 -10.32
C ILE A 40 16.32 1.91 -9.51
N GLU A 41 15.30 2.01 -8.67
CA GLU A 41 15.02 3.18 -7.84
C GLU A 41 15.50 3.00 -6.41
N TYR A 42 15.42 1.76 -5.90
CA TYR A 42 15.79 1.42 -4.53
C TYR A 42 16.32 0.00 -4.37
N THR A 43 17.02 -0.22 -3.24
CA THR A 43 17.32 -1.54 -2.67
C THR A 43 16.72 -1.63 -1.27
N ILE A 44 16.50 -2.84 -0.75
CA ILE A 44 15.89 -3.02 0.58
C ILE A 44 17.00 -2.97 1.64
N LYS A 45 16.95 -1.96 2.53
CA LYS A 45 17.89 -1.75 3.63
C LYS A 45 17.60 -2.68 4.81
N GLY A 46 16.33 -2.80 5.20
CA GLY A 46 15.93 -3.61 6.36
C GLY A 46 14.53 -3.29 6.87
N PHE A 47 14.25 -3.76 8.06
CA PHE A 47 12.99 -3.57 8.77
C PHE A 47 13.16 -2.70 10.00
N ILE A 48 12.10 -1.99 10.36
CA ILE A 48 11.92 -1.38 11.68
C ILE A 48 10.65 -1.94 12.31
N ASP A 49 10.74 -2.38 13.57
CA ASP A 49 9.60 -2.94 14.33
C ASP A 49 9.88 -2.76 15.83
N ASP A 50 8.86 -2.46 16.62
CA ASP A 50 9.03 -2.34 18.07
C ASP A 50 9.30 -3.72 18.74
N ASN A 51 8.97 -4.82 18.07
CA ASN A 51 9.43 -6.15 18.40
C ASN A 51 10.73 -6.48 17.65
N LEU A 52 11.87 -6.25 18.26
CA LEU A 52 13.18 -6.49 17.66
C LEU A 52 13.45 -7.97 17.34
N SER A 53 12.72 -8.89 17.95
CA SER A 53 12.79 -10.34 17.70
C SER A 53 11.80 -10.83 16.64
N ALA A 54 11.14 -9.94 15.89
CA ALA A 54 10.10 -10.32 14.92
C ALA A 54 10.61 -11.21 13.77
N LEU A 55 11.92 -11.19 13.53
CA LEU A 55 12.57 -12.01 12.50
C LEU A 55 13.32 -13.23 13.07
N ASP A 56 13.30 -13.46 14.41
CA ASP A 56 13.98 -14.60 15.00
C ASP A 56 13.40 -15.91 14.45
N GLY A 57 14.29 -16.79 13.97
CA GLY A 57 13.90 -18.05 13.35
C GLY A 57 13.45 -17.95 11.88
N PHE A 58 13.57 -16.78 11.27
CA PHE A 58 13.36 -16.57 9.84
C PHE A 58 14.67 -16.20 9.17
N GLU A 59 15.08 -16.97 8.18
CA GLU A 59 16.32 -16.78 7.43
C GLU A 59 16.07 -15.99 6.14
N ASP A 60 17.15 -15.48 5.52
CA ASP A 60 17.13 -14.80 4.22
C ASP A 60 16.37 -13.45 4.16
N TYR A 61 16.12 -12.85 5.31
CA TYR A 61 15.56 -11.49 5.38
C TYR A 61 16.67 -10.45 5.68
N PRO A 62 16.49 -9.20 5.20
CA PRO A 62 17.37 -8.11 5.56
C PRO A 62 17.27 -7.80 7.07
N PRO A 63 18.27 -7.09 7.64
CA PRO A 63 18.38 -6.91 9.09
C PRO A 63 17.23 -6.11 9.69
N MET A 64 17.01 -6.33 10.99
CA MET A 64 16.28 -5.43 11.85
C MET A 64 17.14 -4.19 12.13
N LEU A 65 16.67 -3.00 11.74
CA LEU A 65 17.41 -1.73 11.85
C LEU A 65 17.16 -1.02 13.19
N GLY A 66 16.10 -1.40 13.89
CA GLY A 66 15.72 -0.82 15.18
C GLY A 66 14.22 -0.74 15.39
N THR A 67 13.81 -0.04 16.44
CA THR A 67 12.40 0.22 16.74
C THR A 67 11.88 1.40 15.91
N ILE A 68 10.57 1.40 15.65
CA ILE A 68 9.90 2.50 14.93
C ILE A 68 10.15 3.84 15.65
N SER A 69 10.05 3.82 16.98
CA SER A 69 10.18 5.02 17.81
C SER A 69 11.60 5.63 17.85
N HIS A 70 12.64 4.84 17.64
CA HIS A 70 14.04 5.28 17.72
C HIS A 70 14.73 5.40 16.36
N TYR A 71 14.11 4.92 15.28
CA TYR A 71 14.71 5.03 13.96
C TYR A 71 14.72 6.48 13.49
N LEU A 72 15.88 6.92 13.07
CA LEU A 72 16.07 8.25 12.47
C LEU A 72 16.29 8.09 10.98
N PRO A 73 15.36 8.58 10.14
CA PRO A 73 15.50 8.50 8.69
C PRO A 73 16.79 9.14 8.20
N GLU A 74 17.53 8.44 7.38
CA GLU A 74 18.69 8.97 6.66
C GLU A 74 18.26 9.64 5.36
N VAL A 75 19.14 10.43 4.76
CA VAL A 75 18.82 11.26 3.59
C VAL A 75 18.31 10.47 2.38
N ASP A 76 18.82 9.25 2.20
CA ASP A 76 18.45 8.37 1.09
C ASP A 76 17.45 7.29 1.48
N ASP A 77 16.95 7.30 2.72
CA ASP A 77 15.93 6.37 3.14
C ASP A 77 14.57 6.71 2.53
N VAL A 78 13.89 5.68 2.06
CA VAL A 78 12.49 5.71 1.66
C VAL A 78 11.75 4.58 2.36
N PHE A 79 10.46 4.76 2.54
CA PHE A 79 9.69 3.89 3.43
C PHE A 79 8.50 3.25 2.72
N THR A 80 8.18 2.04 3.19
CA THR A 80 6.91 1.37 2.98
C THR A 80 6.44 0.75 4.28
N PHE A 81 5.19 0.33 4.36
CA PHE A 81 4.60 -0.19 5.59
C PHE A 81 3.94 -1.56 5.38
N SER A 82 3.87 -2.32 6.47
CA SER A 82 3.15 -3.60 6.54
C SER A 82 2.17 -3.69 7.71
N ILE A 83 2.18 -2.69 8.57
CA ILE A 83 1.29 -2.60 9.72
C ILE A 83 -0.13 -2.24 9.29
N GLY A 84 -1.11 -2.77 10.02
CA GLY A 84 -2.53 -2.52 9.76
C GLY A 84 -3.23 -1.77 10.89
N GLY A 85 -4.54 -1.50 10.70
CA GLY A 85 -5.38 -0.85 11.69
C GLY A 85 -5.00 0.61 11.98
N GLU A 86 -5.49 1.13 13.09
CA GLU A 86 -5.25 2.53 13.53
C GLU A 86 -3.76 2.85 13.74
N SER A 87 -2.98 1.85 14.17
CA SER A 87 -1.54 2.01 14.38
C SER A 87 -0.79 2.42 13.11
N ARG A 88 -1.28 2.04 11.92
CA ARG A 88 -0.63 2.37 10.65
C ARG A 88 -0.50 3.87 10.45
N ARG A 89 -1.61 4.59 10.58
CA ARG A 89 -1.63 6.05 10.38
C ARG A 89 -0.71 6.74 11.37
N VAL A 90 -0.81 6.39 12.65
CA VAL A 90 0.02 6.95 13.72
C VAL A 90 1.52 6.75 13.43
N CYS A 91 1.92 5.55 13.01
CA CYS A 91 3.33 5.27 12.69
C CYS A 91 3.81 6.04 11.45
N ILE A 92 2.98 6.15 10.42
CA ILE A 92 3.32 6.88 9.21
C ILE A 92 3.49 8.37 9.52
N GLU A 93 2.52 8.99 10.19
CA GLU A 93 2.55 10.40 10.58
C GLU A 93 3.77 10.69 11.48
N TYR A 94 4.05 9.83 12.46
CA TYR A 94 5.22 9.94 13.33
C TYR A 94 6.55 9.95 12.57
N LEU A 95 6.69 9.11 11.55
CA LEU A 95 7.90 9.08 10.72
C LEU A 95 7.97 10.26 9.74
N MET A 96 6.82 10.71 9.21
CA MET A 96 6.75 11.90 8.35
C MET A 96 7.18 13.17 9.08
N GLU A 97 6.83 13.34 10.35
CA GLU A 97 7.35 14.43 11.21
C GLU A 97 8.89 14.41 11.33
N ARG A 98 9.51 13.27 11.04
CA ARG A 98 10.97 13.07 10.98
C ARG A 98 11.53 13.07 9.57
N ASN A 99 10.79 13.64 8.61
CA ASN A 99 11.15 13.75 7.20
C ASN A 99 11.24 12.40 6.46
N ALA A 100 10.60 11.33 6.95
CA ALA A 100 10.48 10.09 6.20
C ALA A 100 9.70 10.31 4.90
N LYS A 101 10.20 9.75 3.80
CA LYS A 101 9.56 9.81 2.48
C LYS A 101 9.00 8.44 2.13
N PHE A 102 7.72 8.37 1.85
CA PHE A 102 7.07 7.13 1.46
C PHE A 102 7.02 7.01 -0.06
N ILE A 103 7.27 5.81 -0.58
CA ILE A 103 7.19 5.54 -2.02
C ILE A 103 6.12 4.50 -2.32
N ASN A 104 5.65 4.50 -3.56
CA ASN A 104 4.74 3.48 -4.05
C ASN A 104 5.53 2.20 -4.36
N ILE A 105 5.07 1.08 -3.82
CA ILE A 105 5.59 -0.26 -4.15
C ILE A 105 4.57 -0.92 -5.08
N VAL A 106 4.95 -1.12 -6.32
CA VAL A 106 4.07 -1.73 -7.34
C VAL A 106 4.72 -3.01 -7.84
N HIS A 107 4.09 -4.14 -7.56
CA HIS A 107 4.60 -5.44 -8.01
C HIS A 107 4.67 -5.50 -9.54
N SER A 108 5.72 -6.13 -10.09
CA SER A 108 5.97 -6.15 -11.54
C SER A 108 4.86 -6.82 -12.36
N THR A 109 4.06 -7.70 -11.76
CA THR A 109 2.89 -8.32 -12.40
C THR A 109 1.59 -7.53 -12.25
N ALA A 110 1.60 -6.41 -11.54
CA ALA A 110 0.41 -5.56 -11.42
C ALA A 110 0.12 -4.86 -12.76
N ARG A 111 -1.14 -4.83 -13.14
CA ARG A 111 -1.60 -4.13 -14.34
C ARG A 111 -2.18 -2.77 -13.97
N ILE A 112 -1.53 -1.71 -14.41
CA ILE A 112 -1.97 -0.34 -14.22
C ILE A 112 -2.59 0.17 -15.51
N GLY A 113 -3.88 0.50 -15.48
CA GLY A 113 -4.63 1.01 -16.63
C GLY A 113 -4.22 2.43 -17.04
N SER A 114 -4.75 2.89 -18.16
CA SER A 114 -4.49 4.25 -18.67
C SER A 114 -5.03 5.30 -17.70
N ASN A 115 -4.31 6.42 -17.55
CA ASN A 115 -4.70 7.57 -16.74
C ASN A 115 -4.92 7.27 -15.24
N VAL A 116 -4.42 6.16 -14.71
CA VAL A 116 -4.46 5.89 -13.27
C VAL A 116 -3.58 6.91 -12.55
N ARG A 117 -4.12 7.53 -11.52
CA ARG A 117 -3.40 8.46 -10.64
C ARG A 117 -3.35 7.86 -9.24
N MET A 118 -2.18 7.90 -8.65
CA MET A 118 -1.96 7.43 -7.28
C MET A 118 -1.21 8.50 -6.48
N GLY A 119 -1.58 8.66 -5.22
CA GLY A 119 -0.79 9.37 -4.24
C GLY A 119 0.48 8.62 -3.89
N GLU A 120 1.07 8.90 -2.75
CA GLU A 120 2.32 8.30 -2.28
C GLU A 120 2.09 7.15 -1.29
N GLY A 121 3.11 6.33 -1.08
CA GLY A 121 3.12 5.30 -0.05
C GLY A 121 2.16 4.13 -0.29
N ASN A 122 1.63 3.94 -1.50
CA ASN A 122 0.73 2.81 -1.79
C ASN A 122 1.52 1.52 -2.01
N VAL A 123 0.95 0.39 -1.58
CA VAL A 123 1.45 -0.95 -1.90
C VAL A 123 0.45 -1.65 -2.80
N ILE A 124 0.88 -2.02 -3.99
CA ILE A 124 0.08 -2.73 -5.00
C ILE A 124 0.65 -4.13 -5.18
N GLY A 125 -0.07 -5.13 -4.71
CA GLY A 125 0.34 -6.54 -4.69
C GLY A 125 0.34 -7.20 -6.06
N ALA A 126 0.86 -8.42 -6.09
CA ALA A 126 0.99 -9.23 -7.31
C ALA A 126 -0.36 -9.46 -8.00
N PHE A 127 -0.38 -9.45 -9.32
CA PHE A 127 -1.56 -9.72 -10.16
C PHE A 127 -2.77 -8.81 -9.86
N THR A 128 -2.56 -7.69 -9.20
CA THR A 128 -3.58 -6.66 -9.03
C THR A 128 -3.85 -5.96 -10.35
N SER A 129 -5.12 -5.68 -10.65
CA SER A 129 -5.49 -4.92 -11.83
C SER A 129 -6.21 -3.62 -11.42
N LEU A 130 -5.65 -2.48 -11.83
CA LEU A 130 -6.28 -1.17 -11.70
C LEU A 130 -6.82 -0.76 -13.08
N GLY A 131 -8.11 -0.55 -13.18
CA GLY A 131 -8.79 -0.13 -14.41
C GLY A 131 -8.42 1.28 -14.83
N ALA A 132 -8.81 1.65 -16.06
CA ALA A 132 -8.53 2.99 -16.58
C ALA A 132 -9.23 4.10 -15.76
N ASP A 133 -8.61 5.27 -15.71
CA ASP A 133 -9.15 6.50 -15.13
C ASP A 133 -9.42 6.42 -13.60
N CYS A 134 -8.77 5.47 -12.91
CA CYS A 134 -8.84 5.36 -11.47
C CYS A 134 -8.06 6.48 -10.78
N SER A 135 -8.57 6.94 -9.65
CA SER A 135 -7.89 7.85 -8.73
C SER A 135 -7.76 7.17 -7.37
N ILE A 136 -6.53 6.97 -6.92
CA ILE A 136 -6.17 6.30 -5.67
C ILE A 136 -5.38 7.31 -4.83
N GLY A 137 -5.78 7.50 -3.59
CA GLY A 137 -5.09 8.37 -2.63
C GLY A 137 -3.75 7.79 -2.18
N SER A 138 -3.38 8.11 -0.97
CA SER A 138 -2.08 7.75 -0.39
C SER A 138 -2.20 6.65 0.67
N TYR A 139 -1.12 5.94 0.91
CA TYR A 139 -0.96 4.97 2.01
C TYR A 139 -1.97 3.81 1.96
N ASN A 140 -2.43 3.45 0.77
CA ASN A 140 -3.31 2.29 0.59
C ASN A 140 -2.50 1.00 0.45
N MET A 141 -3.03 -0.09 0.99
CA MET A 141 -2.53 -1.44 0.76
C MET A 141 -3.57 -2.20 -0.06
N ILE A 142 -3.27 -2.44 -1.33
CA ILE A 142 -4.11 -3.22 -2.25
C ILE A 142 -3.39 -4.54 -2.50
N GLN A 143 -3.90 -5.60 -1.89
CA GLN A 143 -3.24 -6.91 -1.89
C GLN A 143 -3.43 -7.66 -3.22
N SER A 144 -2.67 -8.75 -3.36
CA SER A 144 -2.59 -9.54 -4.58
C SER A 144 -3.94 -10.04 -5.11
N TYR A 145 -4.04 -10.18 -6.44
CA TYR A 145 -5.22 -10.67 -7.15
C TYR A 145 -6.47 -9.79 -7.00
N THR A 146 -6.33 -8.56 -6.52
CA THR A 146 -7.43 -7.60 -6.40
C THR A 146 -7.72 -6.94 -7.75
N VAL A 147 -9.00 -6.77 -8.06
CA VAL A 147 -9.45 -6.08 -9.27
C VAL A 147 -10.17 -4.80 -8.89
N ILE A 148 -9.64 -3.67 -9.34
CA ILE A 148 -10.29 -2.36 -9.25
C ILE A 148 -10.76 -1.96 -10.65
N GLY A 149 -12.06 -1.85 -10.84
CA GLY A 149 -12.68 -1.47 -12.13
C GLY A 149 -12.39 -0.02 -12.51
N HIS A 150 -12.70 0.32 -13.76
CA HIS A 150 -12.49 1.68 -14.30
C HIS A 150 -13.24 2.77 -13.51
N ASP A 151 -12.79 4.02 -13.59
CA ASP A 151 -13.40 5.19 -12.95
C ASP A 151 -13.55 5.08 -11.41
N ALA A 152 -12.82 4.18 -10.76
CA ALA A 152 -12.85 4.03 -9.31
C ALA A 152 -12.17 5.20 -8.62
N LYS A 153 -12.73 5.64 -7.49
CA LYS A 153 -12.15 6.64 -6.62
C LYS A 153 -11.91 6.02 -5.25
N ILE A 154 -10.67 5.98 -4.82
CA ILE A 154 -10.25 5.40 -3.54
C ILE A 154 -9.50 6.48 -2.78
N GLY A 155 -9.90 6.72 -1.53
CA GLY A 155 -9.25 7.67 -0.63
C GLY A 155 -7.94 7.15 -0.05
N ASP A 156 -7.62 7.62 1.14
CA ASP A 156 -6.35 7.36 1.79
C ASP A 156 -6.45 6.25 2.85
N PHE A 157 -5.32 5.64 3.19
CA PHE A 157 -5.16 4.68 4.29
C PHE A 157 -6.09 3.45 4.21
N ASN A 158 -6.55 3.07 3.04
CA ASN A 158 -7.40 1.90 2.90
C ASN A 158 -6.59 0.60 2.90
N ARG A 159 -7.24 -0.46 3.35
CA ARG A 159 -6.77 -1.84 3.20
C ARG A 159 -7.77 -2.62 2.36
N ILE A 160 -7.33 -3.09 1.22
CA ILE A 160 -8.11 -3.92 0.31
C ILE A 160 -7.40 -5.26 0.20
N ASP A 161 -7.99 -6.27 0.84
CA ASP A 161 -7.38 -7.58 0.97
C ASP A 161 -7.42 -8.37 -0.35
N THR A 162 -6.75 -9.51 -0.34
CA THR A 162 -6.60 -10.42 -1.48
C THR A 162 -7.94 -10.81 -2.12
N HIS A 163 -7.97 -10.89 -3.46
CA HIS A 163 -9.13 -11.30 -4.25
C HIS A 163 -10.37 -10.41 -4.14
N VAL A 164 -10.27 -9.20 -3.63
CA VAL A 164 -11.38 -8.25 -3.66
C VAL A 164 -11.66 -7.81 -5.09
N THR A 165 -12.94 -7.71 -5.44
CA THR A 165 -13.37 -7.19 -6.73
C THR A 165 -14.21 -5.94 -6.55
N CYS A 166 -13.71 -4.81 -7.02
CA CYS A 166 -14.44 -3.56 -7.11
C CYS A 166 -14.88 -3.34 -8.56
N VAL A 167 -16.18 -3.29 -8.82
CA VAL A 167 -16.72 -3.03 -10.17
C VAL A 167 -16.57 -1.53 -10.51
N GLY A 168 -16.67 -1.17 -11.77
CA GLY A 168 -16.39 0.18 -12.23
C GLY A 168 -17.21 1.28 -11.56
N GLY A 169 -16.61 2.47 -11.40
CA GLY A 169 -17.24 3.67 -10.87
C GLY A 169 -17.48 3.68 -9.36
N ILE A 170 -16.88 2.75 -8.60
CA ILE A 170 -17.01 2.72 -7.14
C ILE A 170 -16.32 3.92 -6.48
N GLN A 171 -16.77 4.27 -5.29
CA GLN A 171 -16.11 5.25 -4.44
C GLN A 171 -15.85 4.63 -3.07
N ILE A 172 -14.62 4.63 -2.63
CA ILE A 172 -14.20 4.19 -1.30
C ILE A 172 -13.57 5.39 -0.60
N GLY A 173 -14.06 5.70 0.59
CA GLY A 173 -13.53 6.77 1.43
C GLY A 173 -12.14 6.46 1.99
N ASN A 174 -11.87 6.96 3.17
CA ASN A 174 -10.60 6.80 3.85
C ASN A 174 -10.68 5.72 4.94
N GLU A 175 -9.54 5.15 5.32
CA GLU A 175 -9.40 4.25 6.48
C GLU A 175 -10.34 3.03 6.45
N THR A 176 -10.80 2.64 5.27
CA THR A 176 -11.72 1.53 5.06
C THR A 176 -10.96 0.22 4.87
N THR A 177 -11.48 -0.85 5.46
CA THR A 177 -10.95 -2.21 5.27
C THR A 177 -11.97 -3.06 4.51
N ILE A 178 -11.55 -3.60 3.37
CA ILE A 178 -12.35 -4.54 2.58
C ILE A 178 -11.65 -5.89 2.62
N HIS A 179 -12.27 -6.84 3.30
CA HIS A 179 -11.67 -8.15 3.53
C HIS A 179 -11.75 -9.07 2.33
N THR A 180 -10.94 -10.11 2.37
CA THR A 180 -10.69 -11.10 1.30
C THR A 180 -11.96 -11.53 0.57
N SER A 181 -11.88 -11.55 -0.76
CA SER A 181 -12.94 -12.03 -1.67
C SER A 181 -14.28 -11.26 -1.59
N ALA A 182 -14.31 -10.09 -0.98
CA ALA A 182 -15.49 -9.24 -1.04
C ALA A 182 -15.67 -8.63 -2.44
N VAL A 183 -16.93 -8.39 -2.81
CA VAL A 183 -17.31 -7.77 -4.08
C VAL A 183 -18.06 -6.47 -3.81
N ILE A 184 -17.55 -5.36 -4.35
CA ILE A 184 -18.19 -4.05 -4.31
C ILE A 184 -18.82 -3.80 -5.68
N ASN A 185 -20.16 -3.74 -5.74
CA ASN A 185 -20.89 -3.63 -6.98
C ASN A 185 -20.74 -2.25 -7.65
N HIS A 186 -21.14 -2.17 -8.91
CA HIS A 186 -21.02 -0.98 -9.76
C HIS A 186 -21.56 0.29 -9.10
N LYS A 187 -20.76 1.35 -9.12
CA LYS A 187 -21.08 2.69 -8.57
C LYS A 187 -21.46 2.71 -7.09
N VAL A 188 -21.16 1.68 -6.34
CA VAL A 188 -21.37 1.68 -4.89
C VAL A 188 -20.43 2.69 -4.23
N ILE A 189 -20.95 3.38 -3.21
CA ILE A 189 -20.20 4.27 -2.34
C ILE A 189 -20.00 3.56 -1.00
N VAL A 190 -18.76 3.39 -0.61
CA VAL A 190 -18.32 2.95 0.72
C VAL A 190 -17.66 4.16 1.37
N GLU A 191 -18.26 4.67 2.44
CA GLU A 191 -17.76 5.86 3.13
C GLU A 191 -16.50 5.56 3.98
N ASP A 192 -16.06 6.55 4.75
CA ASP A 192 -14.85 6.44 5.57
C ASP A 192 -15.03 5.44 6.72
N ASN A 193 -13.91 4.83 7.13
CA ASN A 193 -13.83 3.98 8.31
C ASN A 193 -14.85 2.83 8.32
N VAL A 194 -15.03 2.18 7.18
CA VAL A 194 -15.94 1.05 6.99
C VAL A 194 -15.16 -0.26 7.03
N HIS A 195 -15.78 -1.30 7.59
CA HIS A 195 -15.29 -2.67 7.49
C HIS A 195 -16.26 -3.51 6.65
N VAL A 196 -15.79 -4.04 5.53
CA VAL A 196 -16.53 -5.00 4.71
C VAL A 196 -16.00 -6.40 4.98
N GLY A 197 -16.85 -7.28 5.52
CA GLY A 197 -16.48 -8.66 5.84
C GLY A 197 -16.05 -9.47 4.63
N ALA A 198 -15.28 -10.53 4.86
CA ALA A 198 -14.83 -11.44 3.78
C ALA A 198 -16.03 -12.08 3.04
N CYS A 199 -15.85 -12.32 1.73
CA CYS A 199 -16.86 -12.93 0.87
C CYS A 199 -18.21 -12.18 0.81
N SER A 200 -18.24 -10.91 1.19
CA SER A 200 -19.46 -10.10 1.16
C SER A 200 -19.75 -9.54 -0.23
N PHE A 201 -21.02 -9.39 -0.55
CA PHE A 201 -21.48 -8.70 -1.77
C PHE A 201 -22.18 -7.40 -1.42
N VAL A 202 -21.49 -6.28 -1.62
CA VAL A 202 -21.98 -4.94 -1.31
C VAL A 202 -22.69 -4.34 -2.52
N ILE A 203 -24.02 -4.16 -2.41
CA ILE A 203 -24.87 -3.67 -3.50
C ILE A 203 -25.49 -2.29 -3.24
N ARG A 204 -25.24 -1.72 -2.07
CA ARG A 204 -25.77 -0.42 -1.65
C ARG A 204 -24.68 0.40 -0.98
N ARG A 205 -24.92 1.72 -0.88
CA ARG A 205 -24.06 2.62 -0.11
C ARG A 205 -23.89 2.12 1.32
N VAL A 206 -22.65 2.14 1.80
CA VAL A 206 -22.27 1.80 3.17
C VAL A 206 -21.87 3.07 3.89
N LYS A 207 -22.49 3.34 5.04
CA LYS A 207 -22.26 4.55 5.83
C LYS A 207 -20.96 4.47 6.62
N ALA A 208 -20.36 5.62 6.86
CA ALA A 208 -19.12 5.74 7.63
C ALA A 208 -19.21 5.07 9.00
N GLY A 209 -18.09 4.47 9.42
CA GLY A 209 -17.93 3.85 10.73
C GLY A 209 -18.72 2.56 10.92
N THR A 210 -19.26 1.94 9.85
CA THR A 210 -20.06 0.72 9.97
C THR A 210 -19.30 -0.53 9.52
N THR A 211 -19.71 -1.66 10.05
CA THR A 211 -19.29 -2.98 9.59
C THR A 211 -20.46 -3.65 8.87
N VAL A 212 -20.22 -4.13 7.66
CA VAL A 212 -21.20 -4.88 6.86
C VAL A 212 -20.64 -6.22 6.41
N PHE A 213 -21.47 -7.24 6.35
CA PHE A 213 -21.08 -8.57 5.89
C PHE A 213 -22.23 -9.36 5.30
N GLY A 214 -21.92 -10.40 4.53
CA GLY A 214 -22.88 -11.32 3.93
C GLY A 214 -23.18 -11.07 2.45
N ASN A 215 -24.09 -11.86 1.89
CA ASN A 215 -24.52 -11.79 0.49
C ASN A 215 -26.06 -11.80 0.42
N PRO A 216 -26.72 -10.66 0.19
CA PRO A 216 -26.14 -9.31 0.13
C PRO A 216 -25.63 -8.80 1.50
N ALA A 217 -24.63 -7.95 1.49
CA ALA A 217 -24.08 -7.35 2.71
C ALA A 217 -25.08 -6.42 3.41
N LYS A 218 -25.17 -6.56 4.73
CA LYS A 218 -26.04 -5.78 5.62
C LYS A 218 -25.27 -5.32 6.84
#